data_b2f7346910bcc8c5ee15d1bcfabe8f83
#
_entry.id   b2f7346910bcc8c5ee15d1bcfabe8f83
#
_cell.length_a   1.000
_cell.length_b   1.000
_cell.length_c   1.000
_cell.angle_alpha   90.00
_cell.angle_beta   90.00
_cell.angle_gamma   90.00
#
_symmetry.space_group_name_H-M   'P 1'
#
loop_
_entity.id
_entity.type
_entity.pdbx_description
1 polymer ?
#
loop_
_entity_poly.entity_id
_entity_poly.type
_entity_poly.pdbx_seq_one_letter_code
_entity_poly.pdbx_strand_id
1 'polypeptide(L)'
;MIDKAANAKDSAVNRIRTEVLRQCREKGELSSGLFSLTVPTGGGKTLSSMAFALHHAMHHRKNRVTYPIPYTSILEQTAEIFRSIFGAKNVIEHHSNLDPDREDSRSRLATVNWDAPILVTTNVQFFESLFAEKTSRCRKLHNIINSVVILDEAQLLPPEFLAPILHVMQDLALSYKVSFVLSTATQPAFSSRPKFPGLKNV
;
A
#
# COMPACT_ATOMS: atom_id res chain seq x y z
N MET A 1 -11.01 -12.12 8.24
CA MET A 1 -11.29 -11.78 6.81
C MET A 1 -12.16 -12.84 6.13
N ILE A 2 -11.84 -14.11 6.27
CA ILE A 2 -12.57 -15.22 5.61
C ILE A 2 -14.03 -15.30 6.10
N ASP A 3 -14.27 -15.10 7.40
CA ASP A 3 -15.62 -15.19 7.99
C ASP A 3 -16.60 -14.09 7.52
N LYS A 4 -16.10 -12.87 7.19
CA LYS A 4 -16.96 -11.82 6.62
C LYS A 4 -17.36 -12.11 5.16
N ALA A 5 -16.55 -12.83 4.41
CA ALA A 5 -16.87 -13.24 3.04
C ALA A 5 -17.87 -14.43 3.03
N ALA A 6 -17.77 -15.34 4.00
CA ALA A 6 -18.63 -16.50 4.10
C ALA A 6 -20.09 -16.16 4.47
N ASN A 7 -20.34 -15.06 5.19
CA ASN A 7 -21.67 -14.61 5.62
C ASN A 7 -22.31 -13.55 4.68
N ALA A 8 -21.68 -13.22 3.55
CA ALA A 8 -22.23 -12.25 2.61
C ALA A 8 -23.34 -12.90 1.77
N LYS A 9 -24.51 -12.24 1.66
CA LYS A 9 -25.60 -12.68 0.78
C LYS A 9 -25.07 -12.97 -0.62
N ASP A 10 -25.49 -14.07 -1.25
CA ASP A 10 -25.11 -14.45 -2.61
C ASP A 10 -25.61 -13.39 -3.63
N SER A 11 -24.75 -12.45 -3.96
CA SER A 11 -24.97 -11.41 -4.94
C SER A 11 -23.85 -11.43 -5.98
N ALA A 12 -24.12 -10.97 -7.21
CA ALA A 12 -23.12 -10.90 -8.27
C ALA A 12 -21.86 -10.11 -7.83
N VAL A 13 -22.03 -9.05 -7.04
CA VAL A 13 -20.94 -8.24 -6.49
C VAL A 13 -20.09 -9.05 -5.51
N ASN A 14 -20.70 -9.86 -4.65
CA ASN A 14 -19.96 -10.66 -3.67
C ASN A 14 -19.20 -11.81 -4.34
N ARG A 15 -19.72 -12.38 -5.42
CA ARG A 15 -18.99 -13.38 -6.22
C ARG A 15 -17.73 -12.76 -6.84
N ILE A 16 -17.85 -11.55 -7.42
CA ILE A 16 -16.69 -10.80 -7.96
C ILE A 16 -15.67 -10.53 -6.87
N ARG A 17 -16.08 -10.03 -5.70
CA ARG A 17 -15.19 -9.77 -4.55
C ARG A 17 -14.45 -11.03 -4.09
N THR A 18 -15.15 -12.15 -4.02
CA THR A 18 -14.57 -13.44 -3.63
C THR A 18 -13.54 -13.90 -4.66
N GLU A 19 -13.85 -13.77 -5.94
CA GLU A 19 -12.92 -14.16 -7.01
C GLU A 19 -11.67 -13.26 -7.03
N VAL A 20 -11.83 -11.94 -6.91
CA VAL A 20 -10.70 -11.00 -6.81
C VAL A 20 -9.82 -11.33 -5.59
N LEU A 21 -10.44 -11.58 -4.44
CA LEU A 21 -9.72 -11.96 -3.22
C LEU A 21 -8.92 -13.26 -3.41
N ARG A 22 -9.53 -14.27 -4.06
CA ARG A 22 -8.88 -15.55 -4.36
C ARG A 22 -7.65 -15.34 -5.24
N GLN A 23 -7.82 -14.63 -6.36
CA GLN A 23 -6.72 -14.33 -7.29
C GLN A 23 -5.60 -13.54 -6.63
N CYS A 24 -5.93 -12.54 -5.81
CA CYS A 24 -4.95 -11.77 -5.05
C CYS A 24 -4.12 -12.65 -4.11
N ARG A 25 -4.73 -13.61 -3.45
CA ARG A 25 -4.00 -14.55 -2.57
C ARG A 25 -3.08 -15.47 -3.37
N GLU A 26 -3.57 -16.08 -4.44
CA GLU A 26 -2.78 -16.99 -5.28
C GLU A 26 -1.57 -16.28 -5.90
N LYS A 27 -1.76 -15.06 -6.39
CA LYS A 27 -0.67 -14.27 -6.97
C LYS A 27 0.32 -13.72 -5.93
N GLY A 28 0.03 -13.81 -4.65
CA GLY A 28 0.95 -13.45 -3.58
C GLY A 28 2.25 -14.27 -3.56
N GLU A 29 2.29 -15.42 -4.21
CA GLU A 29 3.50 -16.26 -4.32
C GLU A 29 4.44 -15.84 -5.46
N LEU A 30 3.99 -14.98 -6.37
CA LEU A 30 4.81 -14.47 -7.46
C LEU A 30 6.06 -13.74 -6.94
N SER A 31 7.13 -13.74 -7.73
CA SER A 31 8.40 -13.07 -7.39
C SER A 31 8.19 -11.61 -7.02
N SER A 32 8.99 -11.10 -6.07
CA SER A 32 8.95 -9.69 -5.67
C SER A 32 9.14 -8.75 -6.86
N GLY A 33 8.40 -7.66 -6.89
CA GLY A 33 8.43 -6.71 -8.00
C GLY A 33 7.26 -5.73 -7.98
N LEU A 34 6.80 -5.36 -9.17
CA LEU A 34 5.73 -4.41 -9.40
C LEU A 34 4.49 -5.16 -9.89
N PHE A 35 3.36 -4.91 -9.23
CA PHE A 35 2.08 -5.54 -9.52
C PHE A 35 1.03 -4.47 -9.78
N SER A 36 0.08 -4.76 -10.65
CA SER A 36 -1.11 -3.94 -10.84
C SER A 36 -2.37 -4.69 -10.39
N LEU A 37 -3.25 -3.98 -9.70
CA LEU A 37 -4.56 -4.46 -9.29
C LEU A 37 -5.63 -3.52 -9.81
N THR A 38 -6.26 -3.87 -10.92
CA THR A 38 -7.34 -3.09 -11.52
C THR A 38 -8.68 -3.73 -11.19
N VAL A 39 -9.43 -3.07 -10.31
CA VAL A 39 -10.76 -3.53 -9.88
C VAL A 39 -11.70 -2.32 -9.78
N PRO A 40 -12.90 -2.38 -10.37
CA PRO A 40 -13.87 -1.29 -10.29
C PRO A 40 -14.18 -0.88 -8.85
N THR A 41 -14.63 0.36 -8.68
CA THR A 41 -15.09 0.88 -7.38
C THR A 41 -16.15 -0.04 -6.79
N GLY A 42 -16.06 -0.33 -5.49
CA GLY A 42 -16.95 -1.27 -4.82
C GLY A 42 -16.58 -2.76 -4.99
N GLY A 43 -15.61 -3.09 -5.85
CA GLY A 43 -15.15 -4.47 -6.10
C GLY A 43 -14.26 -5.07 -5.02
N GLY A 44 -14.06 -4.39 -3.87
CA GLY A 44 -13.29 -4.93 -2.73
C GLY A 44 -11.78 -4.71 -2.81
N LYS A 45 -11.30 -3.73 -3.57
CA LYS A 45 -9.87 -3.40 -3.75
C LYS A 45 -9.06 -3.40 -2.48
N THR A 46 -9.48 -2.64 -1.47
CA THR A 46 -8.75 -2.44 -0.21
C THR A 46 -8.44 -3.75 0.52
N LEU A 47 -9.43 -4.63 0.65
CA LEU A 47 -9.24 -5.90 1.33
C LEU A 47 -8.50 -6.92 0.47
N SER A 48 -8.72 -6.90 -0.84
CA SER A 48 -8.05 -7.82 -1.76
C SER A 48 -6.57 -7.48 -1.94
N SER A 49 -6.22 -6.18 -2.07
CA SER A 49 -4.83 -5.74 -2.11
C SER A 49 -4.09 -6.04 -0.79
N MET A 50 -4.76 -5.86 0.34
CA MET A 50 -4.20 -6.22 1.64
C MET A 50 -4.01 -7.74 1.77
N ALA A 51 -4.94 -8.56 1.28
CA ALA A 51 -4.80 -10.01 1.28
C ALA A 51 -3.63 -10.47 0.41
N PHE A 52 -3.45 -9.88 -0.78
CA PHE A 52 -2.25 -10.09 -1.59
C PHE A 52 -0.99 -9.74 -0.79
N ALA A 53 -0.93 -8.52 -0.24
CA ALA A 53 0.24 -8.02 0.45
C ALA A 53 0.65 -8.89 1.64
N LEU A 54 -0.31 -9.33 2.45
CA LEU A 54 -0.03 -10.20 3.59
C LEU A 54 0.45 -11.59 3.14
N HIS A 55 -0.18 -12.18 2.13
CA HIS A 55 0.26 -13.47 1.59
C HIS A 55 1.65 -13.37 0.98
N HIS A 56 1.90 -12.32 0.20
CA HIS A 56 3.19 -12.02 -0.40
C HIS A 56 4.28 -11.76 0.67
N ALA A 57 3.93 -11.00 1.73
CA ALA A 57 4.83 -10.74 2.84
C ALA A 57 5.21 -12.03 3.59
N MET A 58 4.26 -12.93 3.83
CA MET A 58 4.53 -14.22 4.45
C MET A 58 5.43 -15.10 3.57
N HIS A 59 5.10 -15.22 2.28
CA HIS A 59 5.85 -16.07 1.34
C HIS A 59 7.29 -15.58 1.16
N HIS A 60 7.50 -14.28 0.99
CA HIS A 60 8.81 -13.67 0.72
C HIS A 60 9.50 -13.11 1.96
N ARG A 61 8.99 -13.37 3.17
CA ARG A 61 9.55 -12.90 4.44
C ARG A 61 9.76 -11.38 4.47
N LYS A 62 8.75 -10.64 4.02
CA LYS A 62 8.75 -9.18 4.12
C LYS A 62 8.43 -8.73 5.54
N ASN A 63 8.94 -7.58 5.92
CA ASN A 63 8.84 -7.09 7.29
C ASN A 63 7.50 -6.43 7.60
N ARG A 64 6.88 -5.77 6.60
CA ARG A 64 5.68 -4.93 6.82
C ARG A 64 4.92 -4.63 5.55
N VAL A 65 3.73 -4.08 5.72
CA VAL A 65 2.88 -3.55 4.66
C VAL A 65 2.69 -2.05 4.87
N THR A 66 2.98 -1.26 3.83
CA THR A 66 2.71 0.19 3.80
C THR A 66 1.57 0.46 2.83
N TYR A 67 0.58 1.24 3.25
CA TYR A 67 -0.63 1.54 2.50
C TYR A 67 -0.79 3.06 2.30
N PRO A 68 -0.12 3.67 1.31
CA PRO A 68 -0.32 5.07 0.94
C PRO A 68 -1.67 5.29 0.27
N ILE A 69 -2.37 6.35 0.69
CA ILE A 69 -3.71 6.75 0.22
C ILE A 69 -3.67 8.23 -0.23
N PRO A 70 -4.40 8.62 -1.28
CA PRO A 70 -4.35 10.00 -1.76
C PRO A 70 -4.98 11.02 -0.83
N TYR A 71 -5.98 10.63 -0.02
CA TYR A 71 -6.79 11.56 0.78
C TYR A 71 -6.81 11.19 2.27
N THR A 72 -6.61 12.18 3.14
CA THR A 72 -6.64 12.00 4.61
C THR A 72 -7.99 11.52 5.12
N SER A 73 -9.10 11.98 4.53
CA SER A 73 -10.47 11.58 4.93
C SER A 73 -10.73 10.07 4.78
N ILE A 74 -10.10 9.43 3.79
CA ILE A 74 -10.24 7.98 3.57
C ILE A 74 -9.23 7.22 4.42
N LEU A 75 -8.10 7.86 4.78
CA LEU A 75 -7.02 7.24 5.53
C LEU A 75 -7.49 6.79 6.91
N GLU A 76 -8.12 7.68 7.69
CA GLU A 76 -8.63 7.37 9.03
C GLU A 76 -9.62 6.20 9.01
N GLN A 77 -10.56 6.22 8.06
CA GLN A 77 -11.52 5.13 7.88
C GLN A 77 -10.83 3.80 7.53
N THR A 78 -9.82 3.83 6.66
CA THR A 78 -9.07 2.64 6.26
C THR A 78 -8.23 2.11 7.42
N ALA A 79 -7.57 2.99 8.16
CA ALA A 79 -6.81 2.63 9.35
C ALA A 79 -7.72 1.97 10.40
N GLU A 80 -8.93 2.49 10.63
CA GLU A 80 -9.90 1.92 11.56
C GLU A 80 -10.37 0.52 11.12
N ILE A 81 -10.64 0.34 9.82
CA ILE A 81 -10.95 -0.99 9.26
C ILE A 81 -9.79 -1.96 9.51
N PHE A 82 -8.56 -1.54 9.28
CA PHE A 82 -7.40 -2.40 9.50
C PHE A 82 -7.18 -2.68 10.99
N ARG A 83 -7.36 -1.70 11.89
CA ARG A 83 -7.32 -1.92 13.33
C ARG A 83 -8.35 -2.94 13.80
N SER A 84 -9.56 -2.88 13.27
CA SER A 84 -10.63 -3.83 13.61
C SER A 84 -10.31 -5.28 13.17
N ILE A 85 -9.51 -5.45 12.11
CA ILE A 85 -9.19 -6.77 11.55
C ILE A 85 -7.89 -7.31 12.15
N PHE A 86 -6.86 -6.48 12.28
CA PHE A 86 -5.49 -6.88 12.62
C PHE A 86 -5.09 -6.54 14.05
N GLY A 87 -5.94 -5.78 14.76
CA GLY A 87 -5.66 -5.29 16.11
C GLY A 87 -4.94 -3.94 16.11
N ALA A 88 -5.33 -3.05 17.02
CA ALA A 88 -4.87 -1.66 17.08
C ALA A 88 -3.35 -1.52 17.19
N LYS A 89 -2.69 -2.40 17.94
CA LYS A 89 -1.23 -2.39 18.14
C LYS A 89 -0.40 -2.68 16.88
N ASN A 90 -1.02 -3.26 15.85
CA ASN A 90 -0.34 -3.66 14.62
C ASN A 90 -0.51 -2.64 13.48
N VAL A 91 -1.33 -1.60 13.68
CA VAL A 91 -1.67 -0.62 12.66
C VAL A 91 -1.34 0.77 13.15
N ILE A 92 -0.42 1.45 12.45
CA ILE A 92 -0.13 2.86 12.65
C ILE A 92 -0.72 3.64 11.49
N GLU A 93 -1.31 4.79 11.79
CA GLU A 93 -1.63 5.82 10.80
C GLU A 93 -0.66 6.99 10.93
N HIS A 94 -0.31 7.61 9.82
CA HIS A 94 0.57 8.77 9.79
C HIS A 94 0.18 9.75 8.68
N HIS A 95 -0.26 10.93 9.08
CA HIS A 95 -0.55 12.06 8.19
C HIS A 95 -0.33 13.39 8.92
N SER A 96 -0.35 14.50 8.19
CA SER A 96 -0.04 15.85 8.73
C SER A 96 -1.01 16.37 9.78
N ASN A 97 -2.22 15.82 9.87
CA ASN A 97 -3.30 16.28 10.76
C ASN A 97 -3.44 15.45 12.04
N LEU A 98 -2.49 14.55 12.33
CA LEU A 98 -2.50 13.82 13.61
C LEU A 98 -2.25 14.78 14.75
N ASP A 99 -3.14 14.72 15.76
CA ASP A 99 -3.01 15.48 16.99
C ASP A 99 -1.91 14.83 17.88
N PRO A 100 -0.79 15.54 18.13
CA PRO A 100 0.31 15.00 18.91
C PRO A 100 -0.07 14.67 20.36
N ASP A 101 -1.13 15.26 20.88
CA ASP A 101 -1.56 15.13 22.28
C ASP A 101 -2.43 13.88 22.52
N ARG A 102 -2.88 13.22 21.45
CA ARG A 102 -3.69 12.00 21.53
C ARG A 102 -2.88 10.70 21.52
N GLU A 103 -1.57 10.76 21.25
CA GLU A 103 -0.71 9.59 21.20
C GLU A 103 0.14 9.47 22.46
N ASP A 104 0.28 8.24 22.98
CA ASP A 104 1.29 7.96 23.99
C ASP A 104 2.71 8.04 23.38
N SER A 105 3.72 8.21 24.24
CA SER A 105 5.13 8.41 23.81
C SER A 105 5.64 7.25 22.94
N ARG A 106 5.15 6.05 23.14
CA ARG A 106 5.56 4.85 22.42
C ARG A 106 4.94 4.81 21.03
N SER A 107 3.66 5.18 20.92
CA SER A 107 2.95 5.32 19.66
C SER A 107 3.57 6.42 18.80
N ARG A 108 3.93 7.57 19.38
CA ARG A 108 4.65 8.65 18.68
C ARG A 108 5.97 8.20 18.09
N LEU A 109 6.80 7.47 18.84
CA LEU A 109 8.08 6.96 18.34
C LEU A 109 7.88 5.97 17.18
N ALA A 110 6.89 5.10 17.29
CA ALA A 110 6.54 4.16 16.23
C ALA A 110 6.05 4.89 14.98
N THR A 111 5.21 5.92 15.12
CA THR A 111 4.73 6.77 14.03
C THR A 111 5.87 7.55 13.36
N VAL A 112 6.78 8.13 14.14
CA VAL A 112 7.94 8.88 13.61
C VAL A 112 8.86 8.00 12.76
N ASN A 113 9.05 6.75 13.17
CA ASN A 113 9.94 5.81 12.49
C ASN A 113 9.21 4.89 11.51
N TRP A 114 7.87 4.87 11.49
CA TRP A 114 7.06 3.91 10.76
C TRP A 114 7.30 2.45 11.19
N ASP A 115 7.48 2.26 12.48
CA ASP A 115 7.81 0.94 13.06
C ASP A 115 6.55 0.18 13.50
N ALA A 116 5.81 -0.32 12.53
CA ALA A 116 4.66 -1.20 12.74
C ALA A 116 4.54 -2.22 11.60
N PRO A 117 3.84 -3.35 11.84
CA PRO A 117 3.55 -4.32 10.80
C PRO A 117 2.72 -3.75 9.63
N ILE A 118 1.78 -2.86 9.92
CA ILE A 118 0.93 -2.19 8.94
C ILE A 118 0.99 -0.69 9.18
N LEU A 119 1.38 0.04 8.14
CA LEU A 119 1.37 1.50 8.10
C LEU A 119 0.34 1.99 7.10
N VAL A 120 -0.56 2.88 7.53
CA VAL A 120 -1.45 3.65 6.66
C VAL A 120 -0.98 5.09 6.64
N THR A 121 -0.72 5.65 5.47
CA THR A 121 -0.18 7.00 5.33
C THR A 121 -0.73 7.68 4.08
N THR A 122 -0.41 8.96 3.88
CA THR A 122 -0.76 9.65 2.63
C THR A 122 0.31 9.43 1.56
N ASN A 123 -0.09 9.50 0.27
CA ASN A 123 0.86 9.48 -0.84
C ASN A 123 1.93 10.57 -0.67
N VAL A 124 1.52 11.77 -0.24
CA VAL A 124 2.43 12.90 0.00
C VAL A 124 3.48 12.54 1.04
N GLN A 125 3.06 12.06 2.23
CA GLN A 125 3.98 11.69 3.30
C GLN A 125 4.92 10.53 2.89
N PHE A 126 4.41 9.58 2.11
CA PHE A 126 5.21 8.47 1.61
C PHE A 126 6.31 8.97 0.67
N PHE A 127 5.95 9.73 -0.37
CA PHE A 127 6.93 10.22 -1.35
C PHE A 127 7.85 11.30 -0.77
N GLU A 128 7.35 12.21 0.08
CA GLU A 128 8.22 13.14 0.81
C GLU A 128 9.27 12.42 1.67
N SER A 129 8.94 11.25 2.22
CA SER A 129 9.91 10.47 2.98
C SER A 129 10.94 9.79 2.09
N LEU A 130 10.59 9.42 0.85
CA LEU A 130 11.52 8.85 -0.13
C LEU A 130 12.47 9.89 -0.74
N PHE A 131 11.97 11.12 -0.98
CA PHE A 131 12.73 12.20 -1.61
C PHE A 131 13.30 13.21 -0.61
N ALA A 132 13.30 12.88 0.69
CA ALA A 132 13.70 13.82 1.72
C ALA A 132 15.21 14.08 1.71
N GLU A 133 15.59 15.36 1.71
CA GLU A 133 16.98 15.81 1.91
C GLU A 133 17.39 15.76 3.40
N LYS A 134 16.43 15.89 4.32
CA LYS A 134 16.71 15.97 5.76
C LYS A 134 16.87 14.58 6.35
N THR A 135 17.97 14.33 7.05
CA THR A 135 18.28 13.06 7.73
C THR A 135 17.19 12.60 8.71
N SER A 136 16.48 13.53 9.36
CA SER A 136 15.36 13.20 10.25
C SER A 136 14.18 12.54 9.52
N ARG A 137 13.95 12.87 8.26
CA ARG A 137 12.93 12.24 7.41
C ARG A 137 13.42 10.92 6.80
N CYS A 138 14.72 10.78 6.57
CA CYS A 138 15.34 9.55 6.05
C CYS A 138 15.24 8.37 7.04
N ARG A 139 14.93 8.60 8.32
CA ARG A 139 14.73 7.53 9.31
C ARG A 139 13.64 6.53 8.92
N LYS A 140 12.67 6.93 8.12
CA LYS A 140 11.59 6.07 7.65
C LYS A 140 12.01 5.10 6.56
N LEU A 141 13.09 5.40 5.81
CA LEU A 141 13.54 4.62 4.67
C LEU A 141 13.90 3.18 5.03
N HIS A 142 14.56 2.96 6.18
CA HIS A 142 14.94 1.61 6.61
C HIS A 142 13.71 0.72 6.87
N ASN A 143 12.56 1.32 7.17
CA ASN A 143 11.30 0.63 7.37
C ASN A 143 10.48 0.44 6.09
N ILE A 144 10.90 1.04 4.97
CA ILE A 144 10.35 0.76 3.63
C ILE A 144 11.05 -0.44 2.99
N ILE A 145 12.33 -0.67 3.29
CA ILE A 145 13.12 -1.79 2.78
C ILE A 145 12.47 -3.12 3.16
N ASN A 146 12.50 -4.08 2.23
CA ASN A 146 11.93 -5.42 2.41
C ASN A 146 10.46 -5.39 2.87
N SER A 147 9.66 -4.55 2.25
CA SER A 147 8.23 -4.38 2.54
C SER A 147 7.36 -4.59 1.32
N VAL A 148 6.04 -4.60 1.53
CA VAL A 148 5.05 -4.49 0.47
C VAL A 148 4.38 -3.12 0.57
N VAL A 149 4.38 -2.37 -0.52
CA VAL A 149 3.77 -1.04 -0.62
C VAL A 149 2.55 -1.11 -1.53
N ILE A 150 1.37 -0.78 -1.02
CA ILE A 150 0.13 -0.74 -1.79
C ILE A 150 -0.22 0.73 -2.04
N LEU A 151 0.03 1.23 -3.23
CA LEU A 151 -0.39 2.56 -3.65
C LEU A 151 -1.86 2.52 -4.07
N ASP A 152 -2.73 3.01 -3.20
CA ASP A 152 -4.16 3.07 -3.52
C ASP A 152 -4.46 4.25 -4.44
N GLU A 153 -5.43 4.06 -5.35
CA GLU A 153 -5.80 5.02 -6.39
C GLU A 153 -4.57 5.57 -7.15
N ALA A 154 -3.67 4.68 -7.56
CA ALA A 154 -2.38 5.04 -8.18
C ALA A 154 -2.50 5.92 -9.44
N GLN A 155 -3.68 5.95 -10.10
CA GLN A 155 -3.94 6.87 -11.20
C GLN A 155 -3.97 8.35 -10.79
N LEU A 156 -4.04 8.66 -9.50
CA LEU A 156 -4.00 10.01 -8.95
C LEU A 156 -2.59 10.51 -8.65
N LEU A 157 -1.55 9.73 -8.97
CA LEU A 157 -0.18 10.20 -8.88
C LEU A 157 0.04 11.38 -9.83
N PRO A 158 0.70 12.48 -9.37
CA PRO A 158 0.89 13.68 -10.18
C PRO A 158 1.69 13.38 -11.45
N PRO A 159 1.18 13.70 -12.65
CA PRO A 159 1.84 13.39 -13.91
C PRO A 159 3.26 13.98 -14.02
N GLU A 160 3.47 15.18 -13.47
CA GLU A 160 4.75 15.88 -13.46
C GLU A 160 5.84 15.17 -12.65
N PHE A 161 5.47 14.39 -11.62
CA PHE A 161 6.39 13.61 -10.79
C PHE A 161 6.37 12.11 -11.11
N LEU A 162 5.58 11.70 -12.09
CA LEU A 162 5.39 10.28 -12.36
C LEU A 162 6.69 9.58 -12.77
N ALA A 163 7.52 10.21 -13.62
CA ALA A 163 8.78 9.63 -14.06
C ALA A 163 9.77 9.39 -12.90
N PRO A 164 10.10 10.37 -12.04
CA PRO A 164 10.97 10.12 -10.89
C PRO A 164 10.36 9.14 -9.88
N ILE A 165 9.05 9.16 -9.67
CA ILE A 165 8.35 8.21 -8.79
C ILE A 165 8.55 6.77 -9.30
N LEU A 166 8.28 6.52 -10.58
CA LEU A 166 8.44 5.19 -11.18
C LEU A 166 9.89 4.70 -11.15
N HIS A 167 10.85 5.61 -11.36
CA HIS A 167 12.27 5.28 -11.29
C HIS A 167 12.67 4.80 -9.87
N VAL A 168 12.30 5.56 -8.86
CA VAL A 168 12.57 5.19 -7.45
C VAL A 168 11.86 3.89 -7.07
N MET A 169 10.62 3.67 -7.52
CA MET A 169 9.92 2.41 -7.28
C MET A 169 10.65 1.22 -7.90
N GLN A 170 11.19 1.37 -9.11
CA GLN A 170 11.99 0.32 -9.76
C GLN A 170 13.28 0.03 -8.98
N ASP A 171 14.00 1.07 -8.55
CA ASP A 171 15.22 0.92 -7.76
C ASP A 171 14.95 0.23 -6.41
N LEU A 172 13.88 0.62 -5.74
CA LEU A 172 13.45 -0.02 -4.48
C LEU A 172 13.05 -1.49 -4.69
N ALA A 173 12.40 -1.81 -5.79
CA ALA A 173 12.02 -3.19 -6.09
C ALA A 173 13.24 -4.05 -6.42
N LEU A 174 14.17 -3.54 -7.23
CA LEU A 174 15.34 -4.28 -7.69
C LEU A 174 16.42 -4.45 -6.61
N SER A 175 16.71 -3.37 -5.85
CA SER A 175 17.86 -3.31 -4.95
C SER A 175 17.49 -3.51 -3.48
N TYR A 176 16.27 -3.19 -3.08
CA TYR A 176 15.87 -3.16 -1.66
C TYR A 176 14.73 -4.12 -1.32
N LYS A 177 14.42 -5.04 -2.24
CA LYS A 177 13.39 -6.08 -2.03
C LYS A 177 12.01 -5.49 -1.64
N VAL A 178 11.63 -4.36 -2.19
CA VAL A 178 10.29 -3.80 -2.02
C VAL A 178 9.37 -4.35 -3.10
N SER A 179 8.16 -4.75 -2.75
CA SER A 179 7.13 -5.09 -3.73
C SER A 179 6.07 -4.00 -3.75
N PHE A 180 5.72 -3.52 -4.93
CA PHE A 180 4.69 -2.49 -5.10
C PHE A 180 3.44 -3.08 -5.72
N VAL A 181 2.28 -2.70 -5.19
CA VAL A 181 0.95 -2.99 -5.75
C VAL A 181 0.32 -1.66 -6.13
N LEU A 182 0.11 -1.46 -7.43
CA LEU A 182 -0.59 -0.29 -7.96
C LEU A 182 -2.08 -0.61 -8.03
N SER A 183 -2.83 -0.13 -7.05
CA SER A 183 -4.27 -0.36 -6.94
C SER A 183 -5.03 0.76 -7.63
N THR A 184 -5.88 0.43 -8.61
CA THR A 184 -6.58 1.42 -9.44
C THR A 184 -8.01 0.98 -9.74
N ALA A 185 -8.91 1.97 -9.96
CA ALA A 185 -10.25 1.70 -10.47
C ALA A 185 -10.29 1.59 -12.00
N THR A 186 -9.35 2.23 -12.68
CA THR A 186 -9.19 2.25 -14.13
C THR A 186 -7.80 1.77 -14.47
N GLN A 187 -7.62 1.20 -15.67
CA GLN A 187 -6.31 0.72 -16.11
C GLN A 187 -5.35 1.91 -16.32
N PRO A 188 -4.34 2.09 -15.47
CA PRO A 188 -3.42 3.20 -15.61
C PRO A 188 -2.40 2.93 -16.70
N ALA A 189 -1.98 3.98 -17.40
CA ALA A 189 -0.99 3.90 -18.45
C ALA A 189 0.46 3.95 -17.88
N PHE A 190 0.81 3.03 -16.99
CA PHE A 190 2.17 2.96 -16.41
C PHE A 190 3.17 2.23 -17.29
N SER A 191 2.74 1.55 -18.34
CA SER A 191 3.64 0.87 -19.26
C SER A 191 4.47 1.85 -20.09
N SER A 192 5.69 1.44 -20.42
CA SER A 192 6.63 2.24 -21.23
C SER A 192 6.04 2.57 -22.61
N ARG A 193 6.16 3.83 -23.03
CA ARG A 193 5.73 4.37 -24.35
C ARG A 193 6.85 5.22 -24.94
N PRO A 194 6.86 5.53 -26.26
CA PRO A 194 7.96 6.24 -26.93
C PRO A 194 8.40 7.57 -26.34
N LYS A 195 7.55 8.24 -25.56
CA LYS A 195 7.87 9.50 -24.85
C LYS A 195 7.73 9.40 -23.33
N PHE A 196 7.50 8.23 -22.80
CA PHE A 196 7.28 7.99 -21.40
C PHE A 196 8.02 6.72 -20.96
N PRO A 197 9.03 6.83 -20.08
CA PRO A 197 9.85 5.69 -19.68
C PRO A 197 9.16 4.71 -18.74
N GLY A 198 7.86 4.69 -18.64
CA GLY A 198 7.02 3.84 -17.79
C GLY A 198 7.66 2.57 -17.20
N LEU A 199 6.90 1.79 -16.49
CA LEU A 199 7.37 0.53 -15.92
C LEU A 199 7.57 -0.50 -17.02
N LYS A 200 8.71 -1.17 -17.02
CA LYS A 200 8.94 -2.36 -17.84
C LYS A 200 8.29 -3.54 -17.11
N ASN A 201 7.36 -4.23 -17.76
CA ASN A 201 6.71 -5.44 -17.21
C ASN A 201 5.69 -5.21 -16.07
N VAL A 202 4.77 -4.24 -16.23
CA VAL A 202 3.57 -4.10 -15.38
C VAL A 202 2.36 -4.73 -16.03
#